data_57bd11c46a1886aac544cb9afc1118a5
#
_entry.id   57bd11c46a1886aac544cb9afc1118a5
#
_cell.length_a   1.000
_cell.length_b   1.000
_cell.length_c   1.000
_cell.angle_alpha   90.00
_cell.angle_beta   90.00
_cell.angle_gamma   90.00
#
_symmetry.space_group_name_H-M   'P 1'
#
loop_
_entity.id
_entity.type
_entity.pdbx_description
1 polymer ?
#
loop_
_entity_poly.entity_id
_entity_poly.type
_entity_poly.pdbx_seq_one_letter_code
_entity_poly.pdbx_strand_id
1 'polypeptide(L)'
;MNRRNLLSLLGMSPALLAGAGTRAQPNDKTPPNGKAGAAPSGARFTALNPKGSPPPVKLIPMAPRLDTIHGKTIYLVDTGFMSGGVLLEQMQVWFQKNYPDVTVVFRKKAGAYMEDDPPLWKQIKANGNAAIMAIGH
;
A
#
# COMPACT_ATOMS: atom_id res chain seq x y z
N MET A 1 -23.39 3.56 32.59
CA MET A 1 -23.61 4.88 31.95
C MET A 1 -23.06 4.83 30.53
N ASN A 2 -23.94 4.85 29.54
CA ASN A 2 -23.58 4.70 28.12
C ASN A 2 -23.06 6.04 27.56
N ARG A 3 -21.91 6.00 26.91
CA ARG A 3 -21.23 7.17 26.31
C ARG A 3 -22.06 7.92 25.23
N ARG A 4 -23.20 7.34 24.83
CA ARG A 4 -24.11 7.96 23.83
C ARG A 4 -24.99 9.07 24.39
N ASN A 5 -25.16 9.16 25.70
CA ASN A 5 -26.06 10.18 26.30
C ASN A 5 -25.35 11.46 26.73
N LEU A 6 -24.05 11.60 26.49
CA LEU A 6 -23.30 12.81 26.87
C LEU A 6 -23.30 13.89 25.79
N LEU A 7 -23.72 13.58 24.57
CA LEU A 7 -23.74 14.52 23.44
C LEU A 7 -25.07 15.26 23.24
N SER A 8 -26.08 14.94 24.00
CA SER A 8 -27.40 15.58 23.89
C SER A 8 -27.60 16.82 24.79
N LEU A 9 -26.60 17.19 25.60
CA LEU A 9 -26.72 18.32 26.55
C LEU A 9 -26.02 19.61 26.10
N LEU A 10 -25.39 19.63 24.92
CA LEU A 10 -24.79 20.82 24.31
C LEU A 10 -25.60 21.25 23.09
N GLY A 11 -26.90 21.47 23.31
CA GLY A 11 -27.78 22.14 22.35
C GLY A 11 -27.48 23.62 22.29
N MET A 12 -26.46 24.02 21.54
CA MET A 12 -26.36 25.42 21.05
C MET A 12 -26.55 25.38 19.54
N SER A 13 -27.76 25.73 19.14
CA SER A 13 -28.09 26.08 17.76
C SER A 13 -27.33 27.34 17.35
N PRO A 14 -26.55 27.39 16.32
CA PRO A 14 -26.25 28.61 15.61
C PRO A 14 -27.34 28.80 14.55
N ALA A 15 -28.35 29.55 14.91
CA ALA A 15 -29.23 30.18 13.93
C ALA A 15 -28.48 31.36 13.29
N LEU A 16 -28.62 31.46 11.97
CA LEU A 16 -28.46 32.67 11.16
C LEU A 16 -27.03 33.14 10.86
N LEU A 17 -26.49 32.61 9.75
CA LEU A 17 -25.81 33.45 8.75
C LEU A 17 -26.27 33.00 7.37
N ALA A 18 -27.34 33.62 6.90
CA ALA A 18 -27.72 33.59 5.49
C ALA A 18 -26.68 34.38 4.70
N GLY A 19 -25.58 33.72 4.33
CA GLY A 19 -24.65 34.21 3.34
C GLY A 19 -25.18 33.82 1.97
N ALA A 20 -25.54 34.78 1.16
CA ALA A 20 -25.91 34.61 -0.23
C ALA A 20 -24.77 33.96 -1.00
N GLY A 21 -24.77 32.63 -1.09
CA GLY A 21 -23.93 31.87 -1.97
C GLY A 21 -24.40 32.08 -3.41
N THR A 22 -23.73 32.91 -4.14
CA THR A 22 -23.88 33.01 -5.59
C THR A 22 -23.59 31.65 -6.19
N ARG A 23 -24.65 31.00 -6.61
CA ARG A 23 -24.63 29.76 -7.37
C ARG A 23 -23.94 30.06 -8.71
N ALA A 24 -22.70 29.64 -8.85
CA ALA A 24 -22.03 29.69 -10.14
C ALA A 24 -22.77 28.73 -11.08
N GLN A 25 -23.51 29.33 -11.98
CA GLN A 25 -24.15 28.66 -13.09
C GLN A 25 -23.05 28.14 -14.01
N PRO A 26 -23.07 26.89 -14.49
CA PRO A 26 -22.15 26.44 -15.50
C PRO A 26 -22.43 27.26 -16.77
N ASN A 27 -21.53 28.12 -17.10
CA ASN A 27 -21.56 28.94 -18.30
C ASN A 27 -21.17 28.04 -19.49
N ASP A 28 -22.17 27.36 -20.05
CA ASP A 28 -22.08 26.72 -21.35
C ASP A 28 -22.14 27.82 -22.41
N LYS A 29 -21.02 28.49 -22.62
CA LYS A 29 -20.77 29.32 -23.79
C LYS A 29 -19.61 28.71 -24.54
N THR A 30 -19.97 27.81 -25.46
CA THR A 30 -19.14 27.51 -26.61
C THR A 30 -18.66 28.83 -27.22
N PRO A 31 -17.36 29.13 -27.25
CA PRO A 31 -16.90 30.34 -27.93
C PRO A 31 -17.17 30.22 -29.43
N PRO A 32 -17.62 31.28 -30.07
CA PRO A 32 -17.85 31.27 -31.53
C PRO A 32 -16.53 30.95 -32.22
N ASN A 33 -16.65 30.09 -33.21
CA ASN A 33 -15.60 29.60 -34.09
C ASN A 33 -14.88 30.79 -34.76
N GLY A 34 -13.98 31.44 -34.02
CA GLY A 34 -13.07 32.42 -34.55
C GLY A 34 -12.00 31.72 -35.36
N LYS A 35 -11.91 32.01 -36.64
CA LYS A 35 -10.82 31.61 -37.53
C LYS A 35 -9.50 31.79 -36.77
N ALA A 36 -8.90 30.66 -36.42
CA ALA A 36 -7.55 30.68 -35.88
C ALA A 36 -6.62 31.28 -36.90
N GLY A 37 -6.22 32.54 -36.68
CA GLY A 37 -5.11 33.15 -37.42
C GLY A 37 -3.93 32.23 -37.30
N ALA A 38 -3.24 31.98 -38.43
CA ALA A 38 -2.04 31.20 -38.48
C ALA A 38 -1.05 31.73 -37.42
N ALA A 39 -0.83 30.97 -36.37
CA ALA A 39 0.18 31.29 -35.39
C ALA A 39 1.53 31.31 -36.09
N PRO A 40 2.40 32.31 -35.80
CA PRO A 40 3.73 32.36 -36.37
C PRO A 40 4.45 31.06 -36.08
N SER A 41 5.20 30.55 -37.06
CA SER A 41 5.99 29.31 -36.96
C SER A 41 7.16 29.48 -36.01
N GLY A 42 6.86 29.80 -34.76
CA GLY A 42 7.80 29.84 -33.62
C GLY A 42 7.80 28.52 -32.88
N ALA A 43 8.87 28.24 -32.22
CA ALA A 43 9.10 27.01 -31.48
C ALA A 43 7.84 26.54 -30.73
N ARG A 44 7.32 25.36 -31.09
CA ARG A 44 6.20 24.74 -30.37
C ARG A 44 6.73 24.26 -29.05
N PHE A 45 6.22 24.84 -27.97
CA PHE A 45 6.46 24.29 -26.64
C PHE A 45 5.56 23.09 -26.43
N THR A 46 6.16 21.94 -26.22
CA THR A 46 5.42 20.73 -25.80
C THR A 46 5.32 20.74 -24.29
N ALA A 47 4.12 20.93 -23.76
CA ALA A 47 3.88 20.74 -22.34
C ALA A 47 3.95 19.23 -22.05
N LEU A 48 4.95 18.81 -21.28
CA LEU A 48 5.02 17.43 -20.81
C LEU A 48 4.05 17.25 -19.66
N ASN A 49 3.37 16.11 -19.64
CA ASN A 49 2.51 15.76 -18.52
C ASN A 49 3.38 15.61 -17.25
N PRO A 50 3.16 16.44 -16.21
CA PRO A 50 3.98 16.37 -14.99
C PRO A 50 3.87 15.03 -14.26
N LYS A 51 2.80 14.28 -14.47
CA LYS A 51 2.66 12.92 -13.91
C LYS A 51 3.59 11.91 -14.56
N GLY A 52 4.10 12.19 -15.77
CA GLY A 52 4.83 11.22 -16.57
C GLY A 52 3.96 10.01 -16.95
N SER A 53 4.51 9.16 -17.77
CA SER A 53 3.98 7.81 -17.96
C SER A 53 4.85 6.85 -17.17
N PRO A 54 4.33 6.13 -16.17
CA PRO A 54 5.12 5.14 -15.49
C PRO A 54 5.64 4.12 -16.51
N PRO A 55 6.87 3.63 -16.36
CA PRO A 55 7.38 2.60 -17.25
C PRO A 55 6.43 1.38 -17.22
N PRO A 56 6.28 0.66 -18.34
CA PRO A 56 5.45 -0.53 -18.37
C PRO A 56 5.97 -1.55 -17.36
N VAL A 57 5.19 -1.81 -16.31
CA VAL A 57 5.52 -2.80 -15.30
C VAL A 57 5.02 -4.16 -15.78
N LYS A 58 5.94 -5.10 -15.94
CA LYS A 58 5.58 -6.49 -16.19
C LYS A 58 5.00 -7.07 -14.89
N LEU A 59 3.69 -7.27 -14.87
CA LEU A 59 3.02 -7.90 -13.74
C LEU A 59 3.45 -9.37 -13.65
N ILE A 60 4.00 -9.74 -12.51
CA ILE A 60 4.28 -11.13 -12.18
C ILE A 60 3.07 -11.64 -11.38
N PRO A 61 2.43 -12.73 -11.80
CA PRO A 61 1.30 -13.28 -11.06
C PRO A 61 1.75 -13.71 -9.67
N MET A 62 0.85 -13.58 -8.70
CA MET A 62 1.09 -14.11 -7.35
C MET A 62 1.31 -15.61 -7.41
N ALA A 63 2.17 -16.11 -6.52
CA ALA A 63 2.32 -17.56 -6.34
C ALA A 63 0.97 -18.22 -5.99
N PRO A 64 0.73 -19.45 -6.44
CA PRO A 64 -0.45 -20.19 -6.05
C PRO A 64 -0.56 -20.28 -4.52
N ARG A 65 -1.77 -20.17 -4.02
CA ARG A 65 -2.01 -20.34 -2.58
C ARG A 65 -1.83 -21.81 -2.21
N LEU A 66 -1.31 -22.04 -1.00
CA LEU A 66 -1.26 -23.38 -0.44
C LEU A 66 -2.67 -23.84 -0.06
N ASP A 67 -3.03 -25.06 -0.41
CA ASP A 67 -4.31 -25.68 0.01
C ASP A 67 -4.31 -25.97 1.49
N THR A 68 -3.14 -26.31 2.07
CA THR A 68 -2.95 -26.57 3.48
C THR A 68 -1.54 -26.14 3.91
N ILE A 69 -1.40 -25.78 5.17
CA ILE A 69 -0.10 -25.49 5.80
C ILE A 69 0.48 -26.71 6.51
N HIS A 70 -0.32 -27.76 6.73
CA HIS A 70 0.12 -28.97 7.45
C HIS A 70 1.29 -29.64 6.73
N GLY A 71 2.31 -30.00 7.50
CA GLY A 71 3.54 -30.63 6.99
C GLY A 71 4.38 -29.73 6.07
N LYS A 72 4.11 -28.41 6.04
CA LYS A 72 4.84 -27.46 5.19
C LYS A 72 5.93 -26.73 5.97
N THR A 73 6.89 -26.20 5.21
CA THR A 73 7.95 -25.36 5.75
C THR A 73 7.63 -23.88 5.47
N ILE A 74 7.54 -23.08 6.53
CA ILE A 74 7.28 -21.65 6.48
C ILE A 74 8.51 -20.90 6.95
N TYR A 75 9.02 -20.00 6.14
CA TYR A 75 10.10 -19.10 6.52
C TYR A 75 9.56 -17.81 7.12
N LEU A 76 10.08 -17.43 8.28
CA LEU A 76 9.85 -16.12 8.90
C LEU A 76 11.07 -15.26 8.65
N VAL A 77 10.91 -14.22 7.84
CA VAL A 77 12.03 -13.36 7.40
C VAL A 77 11.95 -12.00 8.09
N ASP A 78 12.92 -11.76 8.96
CA ASP A 78 13.13 -10.45 9.57
C ASP A 78 13.93 -9.57 8.62
N THR A 79 13.37 -8.42 8.24
CA THR A 79 14.02 -7.45 7.34
C THR A 79 14.87 -6.42 8.10
N GLY A 80 14.96 -6.53 9.41
CA GLY A 80 15.78 -5.66 10.25
C GLY A 80 15.09 -4.39 10.75
N PHE A 81 13.78 -4.25 10.53
CA PHE A 81 13.01 -3.17 11.16
C PHE A 81 12.83 -3.41 12.65
N MET A 82 12.72 -2.32 13.40
CA MET A 82 12.48 -2.36 14.83
C MET A 82 11.22 -3.16 15.15
N SER A 83 11.33 -4.08 16.11
CA SER A 83 10.25 -4.96 16.58
C SER A 83 9.75 -6.03 15.58
N GLY A 84 10.16 -6.00 14.32
CA GLY A 84 9.77 -7.01 13.33
C GLY A 84 10.22 -8.42 13.72
N GLY A 85 11.50 -8.55 14.12
CA GLY A 85 12.06 -9.82 14.60
C GLY A 85 11.32 -10.36 15.81
N VAL A 86 11.02 -9.52 16.80
CA VAL A 86 10.29 -9.93 18.02
C VAL A 86 8.89 -10.48 17.68
N LEU A 87 8.17 -9.81 16.77
CA LEU A 87 6.88 -10.29 16.30
C LEU A 87 7.00 -11.68 15.66
N LEU A 88 7.98 -11.86 14.77
CA LEU A 88 8.20 -13.13 14.09
C LEU A 88 8.59 -14.25 15.04
N GLU A 89 9.39 -13.97 16.08
CA GLU A 89 9.72 -14.94 17.14
C GLU A 89 8.46 -15.38 17.89
N GLN A 90 7.58 -14.44 18.23
CA GLN A 90 6.29 -14.79 18.87
C GLN A 90 5.40 -15.60 17.91
N MET A 91 5.39 -15.29 16.63
CA MET A 91 4.70 -16.09 15.63
C MET A 91 5.29 -17.51 15.54
N GLN A 92 6.61 -17.67 15.63
CA GLN A 92 7.24 -18.99 15.64
C GLN A 92 6.76 -19.82 16.83
N VAL A 93 6.73 -19.24 18.02
CA VAL A 93 6.20 -19.90 19.24
C VAL A 93 4.72 -20.29 19.05
N TRP A 94 3.94 -19.37 18.48
CA TRP A 94 2.53 -19.61 18.21
C TRP A 94 2.32 -20.78 17.24
N PHE A 95 3.08 -20.84 16.15
CA PHE A 95 3.03 -21.97 15.21
C PHE A 95 3.40 -23.29 15.86
N GLN A 96 4.49 -23.32 16.63
CA GLN A 96 4.91 -24.53 17.34
C GLN A 96 3.83 -25.07 18.27
N LYS A 97 3.07 -24.18 18.91
CA LYS A 97 1.99 -24.56 19.82
C LYS A 97 0.74 -25.03 19.08
N ASN A 98 0.34 -24.37 18.00
CA ASN A 98 -0.94 -24.58 17.34
C ASN A 98 -0.84 -25.48 16.10
N TYR A 99 0.34 -25.58 15.49
CA TYR A 99 0.62 -26.36 14.28
C TYR A 99 1.96 -27.08 14.41
N PRO A 100 2.06 -28.09 15.28
CA PRO A 100 3.32 -28.75 15.59
C PRO A 100 3.92 -29.53 14.42
N ASP A 101 3.13 -29.83 13.41
CA ASP A 101 3.53 -30.47 12.16
C ASP A 101 4.05 -29.49 11.09
N VAL A 102 3.95 -28.19 11.34
CA VAL A 102 4.53 -27.16 10.46
C VAL A 102 5.95 -26.85 10.88
N THR A 103 6.87 -26.94 9.92
CA THR A 103 8.25 -26.54 10.15
C THR A 103 8.40 -25.04 9.96
N VAL A 104 8.75 -24.32 11.03
CA VAL A 104 8.93 -22.87 10.98
C VAL A 104 10.41 -22.51 11.11
N VAL A 105 10.94 -21.82 10.12
CA VAL A 105 12.35 -21.44 10.03
C VAL A 105 12.49 -19.93 10.08
N PHE A 106 13.02 -19.41 11.19
CA PHE A 106 13.34 -17.99 11.32
C PHE A 106 14.64 -17.66 10.60
N ARG A 107 14.67 -16.58 9.84
CA ARG A 107 15.87 -16.05 9.18
C ARG A 107 15.85 -14.52 9.24
N LYS A 108 17.02 -13.95 9.49
CA LYS A 108 17.25 -12.51 9.35
C LYS A 108 17.86 -12.26 7.98
N LYS A 109 17.31 -11.32 7.24
CA LYS A 109 17.83 -10.88 5.95
C LYS A 109 19.18 -10.16 6.13
N ALA A 110 20.15 -10.43 5.29
CA ALA A 110 21.40 -9.69 5.26
C ALA A 110 21.18 -8.27 4.67
N GLY A 111 22.00 -7.34 5.11
CA GLY A 111 21.97 -5.95 4.65
C GLY A 111 20.73 -5.15 5.11
N ALA A 112 20.60 -3.93 4.59
CA ALA A 112 19.47 -3.06 4.88
C ALA A 112 18.17 -3.60 4.24
N TYR A 113 17.02 -3.11 4.71
CA TYR A 113 15.72 -3.62 4.25
C TYR A 113 15.51 -3.54 2.72
N MET A 114 16.10 -2.52 2.07
CA MET A 114 16.02 -2.33 0.61
C MET A 114 17.06 -3.15 -0.18
N GLU A 115 18.06 -3.69 0.49
CA GLU A 115 19.09 -4.49 -0.17
C GLU A 115 18.55 -5.88 -0.50
N ASP A 116 19.01 -6.44 -1.59
CA ASP A 116 18.67 -7.81 -1.99
C ASP A 116 19.52 -8.83 -1.23
N ASP A 117 18.96 -10.01 -0.97
CA ASP A 117 19.64 -11.15 -0.34
C ASP A 117 19.44 -12.41 -1.19
N PRO A 118 20.12 -12.51 -2.34
CA PRO A 118 19.97 -13.64 -3.25
C PRO A 118 20.22 -15.01 -2.61
N PRO A 119 21.21 -15.19 -1.70
CA PRO A 119 21.40 -16.44 -1.00
C PRO A 119 20.19 -16.87 -0.18
N LEU A 120 19.60 -15.94 0.56
CA LEU A 120 18.39 -16.22 1.36
C LEU A 120 17.20 -16.60 0.48
N TRP A 121 16.97 -15.87 -0.60
CA TRP A 121 15.87 -16.18 -1.52
C TRP A 121 16.04 -17.52 -2.21
N LYS A 122 17.26 -17.88 -2.57
CA LYS A 122 17.59 -19.20 -3.12
C LYS A 122 17.29 -20.30 -2.11
N GLN A 123 17.64 -20.11 -0.83
CA GLN A 123 17.36 -21.05 0.24
C GLN A 123 15.85 -21.23 0.46
N ILE A 124 15.10 -20.10 0.53
CA ILE A 124 13.66 -20.13 0.71
C ILE A 124 12.98 -20.84 -0.46
N LYS A 125 13.40 -20.53 -1.69
CA LYS A 125 12.83 -21.15 -2.89
C LYS A 125 13.10 -22.66 -2.96
N ALA A 126 14.25 -23.11 -2.47
CA ALA A 126 14.61 -24.52 -2.50
C ALA A 126 13.91 -25.34 -1.41
N ASN A 127 13.71 -24.78 -0.21
CA ASN A 127 13.31 -25.55 0.97
C ASN A 127 11.99 -25.06 1.59
N GLY A 128 11.47 -23.92 1.17
CA GLY A 128 10.26 -23.31 1.72
C GLY A 128 9.03 -23.55 0.85
N ASN A 129 7.88 -23.65 1.49
CA ASN A 129 6.59 -23.67 0.82
C ASN A 129 5.89 -22.31 0.91
N ALA A 130 6.21 -21.53 1.94
CA ALA A 130 5.72 -20.17 2.14
C ALA A 130 6.75 -19.32 2.89
N ALA A 131 6.63 -18.00 2.80
CA ALA A 131 7.42 -17.07 3.58
C ALA A 131 6.52 -15.95 4.12
N ILE A 132 6.80 -15.54 5.35
CA ILE A 132 6.19 -14.38 6.02
C ILE A 132 7.33 -13.40 6.28
N MET A 133 7.18 -12.17 5.79
CA MET A 133 8.17 -11.12 5.98
C MET A 133 7.61 -10.06 6.91
N ALA A 134 8.38 -9.71 7.95
CA ALA A 134 8.07 -8.54 8.77
C ALA A 134 8.62 -7.30 8.06
N ILE A 135 7.70 -6.49 7.56
CA ILE A 135 7.98 -5.18 6.97
C ILE A 135 7.46 -4.17 7.97
N GLY A 136 8.36 -3.36 8.52
CA GLY A 136 8.01 -2.26 9.41
C GLY A 136 8.23 -0.92 8.72
N HIS A 137 7.65 0.13 9.27
CA HIS A 137 7.90 1.52 8.87
C HIS A 137 8.13 2.36 10.12
#